data_3d7f8d9a758dc81bc4d8e6cec81ca81e
#
_entry.id   3d7f8d9a758dc81bc4d8e6cec81ca81e
#
_cell.length_a   1.000
_cell.length_b   1.000
_cell.length_c   1.000
_cell.angle_alpha   90.00
_cell.angle_beta   90.00
_cell.angle_gamma   90.00
#
_symmetry.space_group_name_H-M   'P 1'
#
loop_
_entity.id
_entity.type
_entity.pdbx_description
1 polymer ?
#
loop_
_entity_poly.entity_id
_entity_poly.type
_entity_poly.pdbx_seq_one_letter_code
_entity_poly.pdbx_strand_id
1 'polypeptide(L)'
;VWLSNLFKKEPALSSLSWLATDMHSHLIPGIDDGAPDMMISIELIKGFASLGYKKIITTPHILWEMYPNTPEIITKGLSDVRAELAAQQIDIELAAAAEYFIDEHFVQLLAQKAPLLTVKDKMVLVEISTITAPFDFKEVLFEMQMQGYQPIIAHPERYIYLKNSKSVFEDLVDAGCILQLNLLSVTGHYGIAVQELAEYLIKKEYYGLAGTDLHHTKHLSLLHKVATSPLLKRLRESGQIKNHLL
;
A
#
# COMPACT_ATOMS: atom_id res chain seq x y z
N VAL A 1 -33.28 10.77 35.35
CA VAL A 1 -33.12 9.88 34.17
C VAL A 1 -32.49 10.66 32.97
N TRP A 2 -31.53 11.59 33.20
CA TRP A 2 -31.00 12.45 32.10
C TRP A 2 -29.44 12.51 32.00
N LEU A 3 -28.73 11.67 32.73
CA LEU A 3 -27.24 11.68 32.73
C LEU A 3 -26.55 10.38 32.30
N SER A 4 -27.31 9.38 31.81
CA SER A 4 -26.73 8.09 31.40
C SER A 4 -26.22 8.00 29.93
N ASN A 5 -26.38 9.09 29.14
CA ASN A 5 -25.95 9.08 27.70
C ASN A 5 -24.67 9.85 27.42
N LEU A 6 -23.95 10.36 28.43
CA LEU A 6 -22.74 11.18 28.24
C LEU A 6 -21.46 10.37 28.16
N PHE A 7 -21.50 9.04 28.30
CA PHE A 7 -20.34 8.15 28.24
C PHE A 7 -20.59 6.92 27.37
N LYS A 8 -21.32 7.03 26.27
CA LYS A 8 -21.13 6.04 25.23
C LYS A 8 -19.73 6.29 24.64
N LYS A 9 -18.70 5.59 25.17
CA LYS A 9 -17.48 5.35 24.42
C LYS A 9 -17.93 4.79 23.07
N GLU A 10 -17.73 5.54 21.99
CA GLU A 10 -17.80 4.93 20.66
C GLU A 10 -16.94 3.67 20.71
N PRO A 11 -17.42 2.53 20.19
CA PRO A 11 -16.60 1.33 20.14
C PRO A 11 -15.29 1.74 19.48
N ALA A 12 -14.17 1.46 20.14
CA ALA A 12 -12.85 1.69 19.57
C ALA A 12 -12.86 1.10 18.16
N LEU A 13 -12.37 1.84 17.16
CA LEU A 13 -12.25 1.38 15.79
C LEU A 13 -11.45 0.07 15.81
N SER A 14 -12.14 -1.06 15.93
CA SER A 14 -11.51 -2.38 15.89
C SER A 14 -11.41 -2.92 14.46
N SER A 15 -11.83 -2.12 13.46
CA SER A 15 -11.97 -2.52 12.08
C SER A 15 -11.38 -1.48 11.13
N LEU A 16 -10.77 -1.95 10.07
CA LEU A 16 -10.27 -1.17 8.94
C LEU A 16 -11.29 -1.10 7.78
N SER A 17 -12.53 -1.55 8.02
CA SER A 17 -13.60 -1.64 7.00
C SER A 17 -13.91 -0.34 6.27
N TRP A 18 -13.61 0.82 6.87
CA TRP A 18 -13.80 2.12 6.23
C TRP A 18 -12.88 2.36 5.03
N LEU A 19 -11.76 1.63 4.94
CA LEU A 19 -10.88 1.63 3.77
C LEU A 19 -11.51 0.86 2.60
N ALA A 20 -12.34 -0.15 2.88
CA ALA A 20 -12.97 -1.07 1.96
C ALA A 20 -11.96 -1.94 1.17
N THR A 21 -10.96 -1.33 0.55
CA THR A 21 -9.93 -1.96 -0.28
C THR A 21 -8.55 -1.80 0.36
N ASP A 22 -7.78 -2.90 0.48
CA ASP A 22 -6.33 -2.82 0.61
C ASP A 22 -5.71 -2.74 -0.78
N MET A 23 -4.71 -1.85 -0.93
CA MET A 23 -4.12 -1.59 -2.25
C MET A 23 -2.62 -1.84 -2.31
N HIS A 24 -2.05 -2.39 -1.23
CA HIS A 24 -0.63 -2.70 -1.15
C HIS A 24 -0.40 -3.87 -0.19
N SER A 25 -0.07 -5.03 -0.72
CA SER A 25 0.21 -6.27 0.01
C SER A 25 0.89 -7.32 -0.89
N HIS A 26 1.54 -8.32 -0.26
CA HIS A 26 2.37 -9.34 -0.93
C HIS A 26 1.81 -10.73 -0.66
N LEU A 27 0.75 -11.10 -1.40
CA LEU A 27 -0.06 -12.28 -1.12
C LEU A 27 0.10 -13.39 -2.16
N ILE A 28 0.81 -13.16 -3.26
CA ILE A 28 1.05 -14.22 -4.26
C ILE A 28 2.19 -15.09 -3.77
N PRO A 29 1.96 -16.42 -3.63
CA PRO A 29 2.94 -17.31 -2.98
C PRO A 29 4.27 -17.42 -3.70
N GLY A 30 5.37 -17.22 -2.96
CA GLY A 30 6.72 -17.61 -3.35
C GLY A 30 7.34 -16.81 -4.49
N ILE A 31 6.82 -15.63 -4.81
CA ILE A 31 7.37 -14.79 -5.89
C ILE A 31 8.15 -13.57 -5.39
N ASP A 32 8.00 -13.22 -4.12
CA ASP A 32 8.73 -12.15 -3.44
C ASP A 32 8.94 -12.48 -1.94
N ASP A 33 9.20 -11.49 -1.08
CA ASP A 33 9.36 -11.66 0.37
C ASP A 33 8.04 -11.65 1.15
N GLY A 34 6.91 -11.71 0.45
CA GLY A 34 5.58 -11.85 1.05
C GLY A 34 5.24 -13.29 1.45
N ALA A 35 4.06 -13.75 1.11
CA ALA A 35 3.59 -15.10 1.43
C ALA A 35 4.50 -16.18 0.83
N PRO A 36 5.15 -17.04 1.62
CA PRO A 36 6.08 -18.04 1.11
C PRO A 36 5.37 -19.19 0.38
N ASP A 37 4.11 -19.46 0.73
CA ASP A 37 3.31 -20.55 0.19
C ASP A 37 1.81 -20.22 0.20
N MET A 38 1.01 -21.09 -0.43
CA MET A 38 -0.44 -20.91 -0.54
C MET A 38 -1.14 -20.93 0.83
N MET A 39 -0.68 -21.72 1.78
CA MET A 39 -1.29 -21.82 3.11
C MET A 39 -1.19 -20.47 3.83
N ILE A 40 -0.01 -19.85 3.84
CA ILE A 40 0.21 -18.53 4.45
C ILE A 40 -0.54 -17.44 3.67
N SER A 41 -0.53 -17.48 2.33
CA SER A 41 -1.32 -16.55 1.52
C SER A 41 -2.79 -16.54 1.95
N ILE A 42 -3.42 -17.70 2.04
CA ILE A 42 -4.82 -17.83 2.46
C ILE A 42 -5.03 -17.38 3.91
N GLU A 43 -4.10 -17.67 4.82
CA GLU A 43 -4.15 -17.19 6.21
C GLU A 43 -4.16 -15.66 6.26
N LEU A 44 -3.28 -15.00 5.50
CA LEU A 44 -3.21 -13.54 5.43
C LEU A 44 -4.50 -12.95 4.84
N ILE A 45 -5.04 -13.55 3.79
CA ILE A 45 -6.30 -13.10 3.17
C ILE A 45 -7.48 -13.23 4.14
N LYS A 46 -7.57 -14.33 4.90
CA LYS A 46 -8.57 -14.47 5.98
C LYS A 46 -8.40 -13.38 7.04
N GLY A 47 -7.16 -13.02 7.34
CA GLY A 47 -6.85 -11.90 8.22
C GLY A 47 -7.41 -10.56 7.73
N PHE A 48 -7.28 -10.26 6.43
CA PHE A 48 -7.89 -9.07 5.83
C PHE A 48 -9.42 -9.08 5.97
N ALA A 49 -10.06 -10.21 5.67
CA ALA A 49 -11.50 -10.35 5.85
C ALA A 49 -11.93 -10.07 7.30
N SER A 50 -11.17 -10.56 8.29
CA SER A 50 -11.42 -10.32 9.71
C SER A 50 -11.26 -8.85 10.14
N LEU A 51 -10.39 -8.09 9.45
CA LEU A 51 -10.22 -6.64 9.63
C LEU A 51 -11.30 -5.82 8.92
N GLY A 52 -12.16 -6.47 8.14
CA GLY A 52 -13.31 -5.87 7.48
C GLY A 52 -13.07 -5.38 6.06
N TYR A 53 -11.95 -5.73 5.44
CA TYR A 53 -11.72 -5.48 4.01
C TYR A 53 -12.67 -6.30 3.15
N LYS A 54 -13.07 -5.75 2.01
CA LYS A 54 -13.93 -6.40 1.00
C LYS A 54 -13.18 -6.74 -0.26
N LYS A 55 -12.13 -5.98 -0.53
CA LYS A 55 -11.29 -6.13 -1.70
C LYS A 55 -9.82 -6.00 -1.32
N ILE A 56 -8.99 -6.76 -2.00
CA ILE A 56 -7.54 -6.68 -1.91
C ILE A 56 -6.98 -6.54 -3.32
N ILE A 57 -6.07 -5.58 -3.51
CA ILE A 57 -5.24 -5.46 -4.69
C ILE A 57 -3.82 -5.77 -4.23
N THR A 58 -3.40 -7.02 -4.39
CA THR A 58 -2.03 -7.41 -4.04
C THR A 58 -1.02 -6.87 -5.05
N THR A 59 0.15 -6.44 -4.57
CA THR A 59 1.14 -5.71 -5.36
C THR A 59 2.53 -6.31 -5.15
N PRO A 60 2.76 -7.56 -5.57
CA PRO A 60 4.08 -8.16 -5.41
C PRO A 60 5.17 -7.31 -6.08
N HIS A 61 6.36 -7.38 -5.53
CA HIS A 61 7.51 -6.65 -6.06
C HIS A 61 7.85 -7.03 -7.50
N ILE A 62 8.16 -6.01 -8.31
CA ILE A 62 8.98 -6.11 -9.51
C ILE A 62 10.26 -5.30 -9.22
N LEU A 63 11.27 -5.96 -8.71
CA LEU A 63 12.63 -5.49 -8.43
C LEU A 63 13.59 -6.46 -9.11
N TRP A 64 14.11 -6.09 -10.28
CA TRP A 64 14.68 -7.04 -11.22
C TRP A 64 15.82 -7.90 -10.67
N GLU A 65 16.68 -7.33 -9.84
CA GLU A 65 17.82 -8.06 -9.27
C GLU A 65 17.41 -9.07 -8.17
N MET A 66 16.30 -8.86 -7.47
CA MET A 66 15.87 -9.69 -6.34
C MET A 66 14.61 -10.49 -6.65
N TYR A 67 13.62 -9.85 -7.26
CA TYR A 67 12.30 -10.40 -7.57
C TYR A 67 11.96 -10.10 -9.04
N PRO A 68 12.54 -10.83 -10.00
CA PRO A 68 12.37 -10.60 -11.44
C PRO A 68 10.99 -11.07 -11.91
N ASN A 69 9.95 -10.57 -11.25
CA ASN A 69 8.59 -10.88 -11.58
C ASN A 69 8.16 -10.20 -12.89
N THR A 70 7.26 -10.85 -13.61
CA THR A 70 6.62 -10.32 -14.81
C THR A 70 5.10 -10.30 -14.65
N PRO A 71 4.39 -9.53 -15.49
CA PRO A 71 2.92 -9.55 -15.47
C PRO A 71 2.32 -10.95 -15.58
N GLU A 72 2.96 -11.85 -16.34
CA GLU A 72 2.50 -13.24 -16.53
C GLU A 72 2.63 -14.05 -15.22
N ILE A 73 3.79 -13.93 -14.53
CA ILE A 73 4.01 -14.60 -13.24
C ILE A 73 2.97 -14.14 -12.24
N ILE A 74 2.76 -12.83 -12.12
CA ILE A 74 1.81 -12.23 -11.19
C ILE A 74 0.37 -12.65 -11.52
N THR A 75 -0.03 -12.60 -12.79
CA THR A 75 -1.38 -12.98 -13.23
C THR A 75 -1.65 -14.45 -13.00
N LYS A 76 -0.66 -15.31 -13.28
CA LYS A 76 -0.77 -16.74 -13.00
C LYS A 76 -0.94 -16.99 -11.49
N GLY A 77 -0.09 -16.41 -10.66
CA GLY A 77 -0.19 -16.54 -9.20
C GLY A 77 -1.53 -16.05 -8.66
N LEU A 78 -2.04 -14.93 -9.16
CA LEU A 78 -3.38 -14.43 -8.83
C LEU A 78 -4.47 -15.47 -9.15
N SER A 79 -4.38 -16.10 -10.32
CA SER A 79 -5.34 -17.14 -10.72
C SER A 79 -5.30 -18.34 -9.77
N ASP A 80 -4.10 -18.77 -9.36
CA ASP A 80 -3.93 -19.90 -8.45
C ASP A 80 -4.50 -19.57 -7.05
N VAL A 81 -4.25 -18.38 -6.52
CA VAL A 81 -4.82 -17.94 -5.23
C VAL A 81 -6.35 -17.82 -5.31
N ARG A 82 -6.89 -17.24 -6.39
CA ARG A 82 -8.34 -17.15 -6.58
C ARG A 82 -9.03 -18.52 -6.63
N ALA A 83 -8.41 -19.51 -7.27
CA ALA A 83 -8.91 -20.87 -7.31
C ALA A 83 -8.99 -21.48 -5.90
N GLU A 84 -7.97 -21.24 -5.06
CA GLU A 84 -7.94 -21.72 -3.68
C GLU A 84 -8.98 -20.98 -2.80
N LEU A 85 -9.15 -19.66 -2.98
CA LEU A 85 -10.20 -18.89 -2.29
C LEU A 85 -11.60 -19.46 -2.60
N ALA A 86 -11.86 -19.77 -3.87
CA ALA A 86 -13.12 -20.37 -4.30
C ALA A 86 -13.32 -21.77 -3.70
N ALA A 87 -12.27 -22.63 -3.70
CA ALA A 87 -12.32 -23.97 -3.11
C ALA A 87 -12.61 -23.93 -1.61
N GLN A 88 -12.09 -22.93 -0.89
CA GLN A 88 -12.33 -22.72 0.54
C GLN A 88 -13.56 -21.85 0.85
N GLN A 89 -14.33 -21.42 -0.15
CA GLN A 89 -15.52 -20.56 0.00
C GLN A 89 -15.23 -19.25 0.76
N ILE A 90 -14.06 -18.63 0.51
CA ILE A 90 -13.66 -17.35 1.11
C ILE A 90 -14.17 -16.24 0.20
N ASP A 91 -15.11 -15.44 0.74
CA ASP A 91 -15.76 -14.33 0.02
C ASP A 91 -14.97 -13.03 0.21
N ILE A 92 -13.95 -12.82 -0.62
CA ILE A 92 -13.18 -11.58 -0.72
C ILE A 92 -12.73 -11.35 -2.16
N GLU A 93 -12.92 -10.16 -2.67
CA GLU A 93 -12.43 -9.80 -4.00
C GLU A 93 -10.90 -9.67 -3.95
N LEU A 94 -10.20 -10.42 -4.81
CA LEU A 94 -8.76 -10.34 -4.95
C LEU A 94 -8.40 -9.91 -6.37
N ALA A 95 -7.66 -8.83 -6.50
CA ALA A 95 -7.02 -8.36 -7.73
C ALA A 95 -5.51 -8.31 -7.55
N ALA A 96 -4.75 -8.08 -8.60
CA ALA A 96 -3.32 -7.86 -8.53
C ALA A 96 -2.91 -6.66 -9.40
N ALA A 97 -1.94 -5.93 -8.90
CA ALA A 97 -1.10 -4.98 -9.62
C ALA A 97 0.36 -5.39 -9.38
N ALA A 98 1.29 -4.44 -9.38
CA ALA A 98 2.66 -4.65 -8.96
C ALA A 98 3.17 -3.42 -8.20
N GLU A 99 4.08 -3.64 -7.25
CA GLU A 99 4.94 -2.61 -6.72
C GLU A 99 6.23 -2.60 -7.53
N TYR A 100 6.35 -1.61 -8.42
CA TYR A 100 7.53 -1.46 -9.26
C TYR A 100 8.62 -0.71 -8.51
N PHE A 101 9.76 -1.34 -8.33
CA PHE A 101 10.94 -0.61 -7.88
C PHE A 101 11.51 0.22 -9.03
N ILE A 102 11.79 1.51 -8.80
CA ILE A 102 12.39 2.37 -9.81
C ILE A 102 13.87 2.00 -9.92
N ASP A 103 14.15 1.00 -10.78
CA ASP A 103 15.46 0.51 -11.16
C ASP A 103 15.67 0.66 -12.68
N GLU A 104 16.80 0.17 -13.17
CA GLU A 104 17.13 0.21 -14.61
C GLU A 104 16.12 -0.58 -15.45
N HIS A 105 15.59 -1.69 -14.92
CA HIS A 105 14.57 -2.48 -15.61
C HIS A 105 13.27 -1.70 -15.76
N PHE A 106 12.82 -1.02 -14.72
CA PHE A 106 11.61 -0.18 -14.79
C PHE A 106 11.75 0.94 -15.83
N VAL A 107 12.94 1.59 -15.87
CA VAL A 107 13.26 2.60 -16.90
C VAL A 107 13.20 2.00 -18.31
N GLN A 108 13.70 0.77 -18.49
CA GLN A 108 13.61 0.06 -19.78
C GLN A 108 12.16 -0.26 -20.17
N LEU A 109 11.30 -0.68 -19.22
CA LEU A 109 9.87 -0.91 -19.48
C LEU A 109 9.19 0.38 -19.99
N LEU A 110 9.48 1.53 -19.36
CA LEU A 110 8.96 2.82 -19.82
C LEU A 110 9.48 3.18 -21.21
N ALA A 111 10.79 3.03 -21.46
CA ALA A 111 11.38 3.34 -22.76
C ALA A 111 10.77 2.49 -23.90
N GLN A 112 10.40 1.25 -23.61
CA GLN A 112 9.75 0.33 -24.53
C GLN A 112 8.23 0.55 -24.62
N LYS A 113 7.65 1.44 -23.79
CA LYS A 113 6.21 1.62 -23.63
C LYS A 113 5.49 0.31 -23.31
N ALA A 114 6.13 -0.56 -22.54
CA ALA A 114 5.55 -1.80 -22.09
C ALA A 114 4.33 -1.52 -21.20
N PRO A 115 3.22 -2.29 -21.31
CA PRO A 115 2.06 -2.09 -20.45
C PRO A 115 2.41 -2.43 -19.01
N LEU A 116 2.12 -1.52 -18.08
CA LEU A 116 2.35 -1.72 -16.65
C LEU A 116 1.08 -2.28 -16.00
N LEU A 117 1.26 -3.13 -14.96
CA LEU A 117 0.17 -3.54 -14.07
C LEU A 117 -0.26 -2.34 -13.22
N THR A 118 -1.55 -2.03 -13.25
CA THR A 118 -2.13 -0.85 -12.58
C THR A 118 -3.00 -1.25 -11.42
N VAL A 119 -2.99 -0.45 -10.36
CA VAL A 119 -3.89 -0.61 -9.20
C VAL A 119 -5.34 -0.35 -9.62
N LYS A 120 -5.55 0.72 -10.38
CA LYS A 120 -6.82 1.06 -11.02
C LYS A 120 -6.56 2.04 -12.16
N ASP A 121 -7.31 1.92 -13.26
CA ASP A 121 -7.20 2.78 -14.43
C ASP A 121 -5.75 2.93 -14.90
N LYS A 122 -5.13 4.07 -14.65
CA LYS A 122 -3.72 4.38 -14.97
C LYS A 122 -2.81 4.53 -13.74
N MET A 123 -3.31 4.23 -12.55
CA MET A 123 -2.55 4.34 -11.31
C MET A 123 -1.55 3.19 -11.16
N VAL A 124 -0.28 3.50 -11.04
CA VAL A 124 0.83 2.54 -10.90
C VAL A 124 1.56 2.78 -9.59
N LEU A 125 1.70 1.73 -8.78
CA LEU A 125 2.45 1.78 -7.53
C LEU A 125 3.94 1.65 -7.82
N VAL A 126 4.72 2.61 -7.32
CA VAL A 126 6.18 2.64 -7.47
C VAL A 126 6.86 2.85 -6.13
N GLU A 127 7.98 2.17 -5.95
CA GLU A 127 8.85 2.28 -4.79
C GLU A 127 10.24 2.79 -5.22
N ILE A 128 10.89 3.57 -4.35
CA ILE A 128 12.32 3.91 -4.46
C ILE A 128 13.07 3.35 -3.25
N SER A 129 14.39 3.29 -3.35
CA SER A 129 15.23 2.79 -2.25
C SER A 129 14.95 3.55 -0.94
N THR A 130 14.79 2.81 0.16
CA THR A 130 14.67 3.38 1.51
C THR A 130 15.99 3.91 2.07
N ILE A 131 17.11 3.69 1.37
CA ILE A 131 18.47 4.12 1.78
C ILE A 131 18.84 5.45 1.14
N THR A 132 18.57 5.61 -0.17
CA THR A 132 18.87 6.84 -0.93
C THR A 132 17.96 6.96 -2.14
N ALA A 133 17.56 8.19 -2.49
CA ALA A 133 16.79 8.40 -3.72
C ALA A 133 17.67 8.17 -4.95
N PRO A 134 17.16 7.52 -6.00
CA PRO A 134 17.79 7.56 -7.31
C PRO A 134 17.93 9.01 -7.78
N PHE A 135 19.03 9.30 -8.49
CA PHE A 135 19.30 10.68 -8.92
C PHE A 135 18.22 11.24 -9.85
N ASP A 136 17.65 10.37 -10.66
CA ASP A 136 16.71 10.70 -11.75
C ASP A 136 15.25 10.25 -11.46
N PHE A 137 14.90 9.97 -10.17
CA PHE A 137 13.56 9.44 -9.89
C PHE A 137 12.42 10.41 -10.28
N LYS A 138 12.65 11.73 -10.22
CA LYS A 138 11.65 12.72 -10.64
C LYS A 138 11.45 12.71 -12.16
N GLU A 139 12.50 12.52 -12.92
CA GLU A 139 12.47 12.36 -14.36
C GLU A 139 11.70 11.10 -14.76
N VAL A 140 11.90 9.99 -14.03
CA VAL A 140 11.16 8.75 -14.24
C VAL A 140 9.67 8.93 -13.96
N LEU A 141 9.30 9.61 -12.87
CA LEU A 141 7.89 9.92 -12.56
C LEU A 141 7.25 10.80 -13.65
N PHE A 142 8.00 11.79 -14.15
CA PHE A 142 7.53 12.63 -15.26
C PHE A 142 7.31 11.81 -16.54
N GLU A 143 8.22 10.90 -16.87
CA GLU A 143 8.07 10.01 -18.04
C GLU A 143 6.84 9.10 -17.91
N MET A 144 6.56 8.56 -16.71
CA MET A 144 5.31 7.82 -16.46
C MET A 144 4.08 8.67 -16.79
N GLN A 145 4.06 9.93 -16.33
CA GLN A 145 2.94 10.86 -16.57
C GLN A 145 2.80 11.22 -18.06
N MET A 146 3.89 11.40 -18.78
CA MET A 146 3.88 11.63 -20.22
C MET A 146 3.29 10.44 -20.99
N GLN A 147 3.38 9.21 -20.44
CA GLN A 147 2.74 8.02 -20.98
C GLN A 147 1.29 7.83 -20.48
N GLY A 148 0.78 8.80 -19.71
CA GLY A 148 -0.59 8.80 -19.20
C GLY A 148 -0.79 7.99 -17.91
N TYR A 149 0.27 7.52 -17.27
CA TYR A 149 0.18 6.89 -15.95
C TYR A 149 0.12 7.93 -14.84
N GLN A 150 -0.53 7.57 -13.74
CA GLN A 150 -0.54 8.33 -12.50
C GLN A 150 0.30 7.58 -11.45
N PRO A 151 1.48 8.10 -11.07
CA PRO A 151 2.33 7.44 -10.08
C PRO A 151 1.68 7.45 -8.69
N ILE A 152 1.69 6.29 -8.02
CA ILE A 152 1.44 6.16 -6.58
C ILE A 152 2.80 5.89 -5.93
N ILE A 153 3.24 6.80 -5.06
CA ILE A 153 4.50 6.62 -4.33
C ILE A 153 4.23 5.76 -3.10
N ALA A 154 4.80 4.58 -3.07
CA ALA A 154 4.69 3.65 -1.95
C ALA A 154 5.35 4.24 -0.69
N HIS A 155 4.65 4.17 0.43
CA HIS A 155 5.12 4.49 1.79
C HIS A 155 6.22 5.57 1.89
N PRO A 156 5.98 6.81 1.39
CA PRO A 156 6.99 7.87 1.33
C PRO A 156 7.57 8.24 2.70
N GLU A 157 6.88 7.94 3.78
CA GLU A 157 7.36 8.12 5.15
C GLU A 157 8.55 7.20 5.51
N ARG A 158 8.80 6.13 4.75
CA ARG A 158 9.97 5.25 4.94
C ARG A 158 11.25 5.83 4.35
N TYR A 159 11.14 6.87 3.50
CA TYR A 159 12.30 7.56 2.92
C TYR A 159 12.85 8.60 3.88
N ILE A 160 13.37 8.13 5.03
CA ILE A 160 13.80 9.00 6.16
C ILE A 160 14.91 9.98 5.79
N TYR A 161 15.67 9.74 4.74
CA TYR A 161 16.65 10.68 4.22
C TYR A 161 16.01 11.96 3.66
N LEU A 162 14.72 11.95 3.32
CA LEU A 162 13.95 13.12 2.87
C LEU A 162 13.37 13.94 4.04
N LYS A 163 13.48 13.49 5.29
CA LYS A 163 12.84 14.16 6.44
C LYS A 163 13.26 15.62 6.62
N ASN A 164 14.47 15.97 6.17
CA ASN A 164 15.00 17.35 6.24
C ASN A 164 14.72 18.16 4.95
N SER A 165 14.20 17.52 3.91
CA SER A 165 13.85 18.11 2.60
C SER A 165 12.37 17.93 2.32
N LYS A 166 11.49 18.28 3.27
CA LYS A 166 10.06 17.98 3.25
C LYS A 166 9.29 18.62 2.10
N SER A 167 9.86 19.66 1.44
CA SER A 167 9.27 20.23 0.22
C SER A 167 9.18 19.23 -0.94
N VAL A 168 10.02 18.17 -0.93
CA VAL A 168 9.95 17.10 -1.95
C VAL A 168 8.57 16.44 -1.96
N PHE A 169 7.93 16.26 -0.80
CA PHE A 169 6.59 15.64 -0.76
C PHE A 169 5.51 16.56 -1.32
N GLU A 170 5.64 17.88 -1.09
CA GLU A 170 4.76 18.88 -1.70
C GLU A 170 4.96 18.91 -3.22
N ASP A 171 6.23 18.96 -3.69
CA ASP A 171 6.54 18.88 -5.13
C ASP A 171 5.92 17.64 -5.80
N LEU A 172 5.96 16.47 -5.13
CA LEU A 172 5.38 15.23 -5.67
C LEU A 172 3.85 15.30 -5.78
N VAL A 173 3.18 15.86 -4.76
CA VAL A 173 1.72 16.05 -4.76
C VAL A 173 1.32 17.07 -5.82
N ASP A 174 2.03 18.20 -5.91
CA ASP A 174 1.77 19.26 -6.89
C ASP A 174 2.02 18.75 -8.33
N ALA A 175 2.96 17.83 -8.51
CA ALA A 175 3.19 17.13 -9.77
C ALA A 175 2.12 16.08 -10.09
N GLY A 176 1.09 15.89 -9.25
CA GLY A 176 -0.01 14.94 -9.48
C GLY A 176 0.29 13.49 -9.07
N CYS A 177 1.37 13.23 -8.33
CA CYS A 177 1.60 11.93 -7.73
C CYS A 177 0.66 11.70 -6.54
N ILE A 178 0.25 10.46 -6.32
CA ILE A 178 -0.50 10.06 -5.13
C ILE A 178 0.49 9.50 -4.12
N LEU A 179 0.45 9.97 -2.86
CA LEU A 179 1.24 9.37 -1.80
C LEU A 179 0.41 8.28 -1.10
N GLN A 180 0.99 7.10 -0.88
CA GLN A 180 0.37 5.97 -0.19
C GLN A 180 0.99 5.78 1.20
N LEU A 181 0.18 5.87 2.25
CA LEU A 181 0.59 5.59 3.63
C LEU A 181 0.71 4.08 3.86
N ASN A 182 1.83 3.61 4.42
CA ASN A 182 1.87 2.29 5.06
C ASN A 182 1.22 2.37 6.43
N LEU A 183 0.17 1.57 6.65
CA LEU A 183 -0.61 1.62 7.89
C LEU A 183 0.20 1.26 9.14
N LEU A 184 1.23 0.42 9.04
CA LEU A 184 2.07 0.07 10.19
C LEU A 184 2.97 1.23 10.63
N SER A 185 3.24 2.21 9.76
CA SER A 185 4.05 3.38 10.09
C SER A 185 3.46 4.22 11.22
N VAL A 186 2.13 4.24 11.37
CA VAL A 186 1.46 5.02 12.44
C VAL A 186 1.64 4.42 13.84
N THR A 187 2.15 3.21 13.95
CA THR A 187 2.39 2.51 15.23
C THR A 187 3.84 2.55 15.69
N GLY A 188 4.73 3.15 14.90
CA GLY A 188 6.18 3.14 15.16
C GLY A 188 6.86 1.80 14.83
N HIS A 189 6.20 0.90 14.11
CA HIS A 189 6.76 -0.39 13.69
C HIS A 189 8.10 -0.25 12.97
N TYR A 190 8.22 0.74 12.09
CA TYR A 190 9.43 1.05 11.33
C TYR A 190 10.34 2.08 12.02
N GLY A 191 10.09 2.37 13.30
CA GLY A 191 10.85 3.32 14.10
C GLY A 191 10.21 4.72 14.21
N ILE A 192 10.67 5.49 15.20
CA ILE A 192 10.08 6.79 15.55
C ILE A 192 10.21 7.78 14.40
N ALA A 193 11.34 7.81 13.69
CA ALA A 193 11.55 8.75 12.59
C ALA A 193 10.53 8.57 11.44
N VAL A 194 10.16 7.30 11.12
CA VAL A 194 9.13 6.97 10.14
C VAL A 194 7.76 7.42 10.65
N GLN A 195 7.44 7.14 11.93
CA GLN A 195 6.18 7.56 12.53
C GLN A 195 6.01 9.08 12.54
N GLU A 196 7.06 9.83 12.92
CA GLU A 196 7.05 11.29 12.90
C GLU A 196 6.82 11.85 11.49
N LEU A 197 7.45 11.23 10.48
CA LEU A 197 7.26 11.63 9.09
C LEU A 197 5.85 11.29 8.59
N ALA A 198 5.33 10.10 8.93
CA ALA A 198 3.94 9.74 8.65
C ALA A 198 2.95 10.72 9.28
N GLU A 199 3.16 11.10 10.56
CA GLU A 199 2.33 12.10 11.25
C GLU A 199 2.40 13.46 10.56
N TYR A 200 3.57 13.89 10.11
CA TYR A 200 3.73 15.14 9.36
C TYR A 200 2.91 15.12 8.06
N LEU A 201 3.05 14.04 7.25
CA LEU A 201 2.35 13.91 5.97
C LEU A 201 0.83 13.80 6.16
N ILE A 202 0.35 13.12 7.23
CA ILE A 202 -1.07 13.10 7.62
C ILE A 202 -1.57 14.51 7.96
N LYS A 203 -0.81 15.28 8.73
CA LYS A 203 -1.18 16.66 9.11
C LYS A 203 -1.24 17.60 7.91
N LYS A 204 -0.43 17.35 6.88
CA LYS A 204 -0.40 18.10 5.63
C LYS A 204 -1.46 17.63 4.62
N GLU A 205 -2.17 16.55 4.93
CA GLU A 205 -3.17 15.95 4.04
C GLU A 205 -2.60 15.51 2.68
N TYR A 206 -1.32 15.07 2.67
CA TYR A 206 -0.64 14.67 1.44
C TYR A 206 -0.96 13.24 0.97
N TYR A 207 -1.47 12.38 1.87
CA TYR A 207 -1.83 11.02 1.48
C TYR A 207 -3.17 10.95 0.75
N GLY A 208 -3.20 10.30 -0.41
CA GLY A 208 -4.42 9.98 -1.15
C GLY A 208 -4.90 8.55 -0.92
N LEU A 209 -3.99 7.63 -0.61
CA LEU A 209 -4.24 6.21 -0.42
C LEU A 209 -3.53 5.67 0.81
N ALA A 210 -3.99 4.52 1.32
CA ALA A 210 -3.35 3.77 2.38
C ALA A 210 -3.28 2.28 2.01
N GLY A 211 -2.19 1.62 2.36
CA GLY A 211 -1.99 0.18 2.17
C GLY A 211 -1.43 -0.46 3.42
N THR A 212 -1.59 -1.76 3.55
CA THR A 212 -1.06 -2.49 4.70
C THR A 212 0.40 -2.87 4.54
N ASP A 213 0.86 -3.03 3.30
CA ASP A 213 2.17 -3.57 2.99
C ASP A 213 2.40 -4.92 3.70
N LEU A 214 1.35 -5.78 3.67
CA LEU A 214 1.28 -7.00 4.43
C LEU A 214 2.11 -8.10 3.77
N HIS A 215 3.16 -8.57 4.46
CA HIS A 215 4.05 -9.64 4.01
C HIS A 215 3.89 -10.94 4.80
N HIS A 216 3.55 -10.85 6.10
CA HIS A 216 3.53 -12.04 6.96
C HIS A 216 2.60 -11.86 8.17
N THR A 217 2.31 -12.96 8.87
CA THR A 217 1.35 -13.02 9.98
C THR A 217 1.68 -12.08 11.15
N LYS A 218 2.96 -11.75 11.36
CA LYS A 218 3.35 -10.74 12.39
C LYS A 218 2.82 -9.35 12.04
N HIS A 219 2.88 -8.94 10.76
CA HIS A 219 2.27 -7.68 10.32
C HIS A 219 0.76 -7.69 10.56
N LEU A 220 0.08 -8.80 10.24
CA LEU A 220 -1.35 -8.95 10.48
C LEU A 220 -1.72 -8.70 11.96
N SER A 221 -0.95 -9.26 12.89
CA SER A 221 -1.18 -9.05 14.33
C SER A 221 -1.02 -7.58 14.76
N LEU A 222 -0.18 -6.81 14.06
CA LEU A 222 0.01 -5.39 14.34
C LEU A 222 -1.10 -4.51 13.76
N LEU A 223 -1.75 -4.93 12.67
CA LEU A 223 -2.86 -4.17 12.06
C LEU A 223 -4.05 -3.99 13.02
N HIS A 224 -4.28 -4.92 13.94
CA HIS A 224 -5.26 -4.73 15.01
C HIS A 224 -4.93 -3.55 15.93
N LYS A 225 -3.64 -3.26 16.16
CA LYS A 225 -3.19 -2.07 16.92
C LYS A 225 -3.34 -0.80 16.11
N VAL A 226 -3.10 -0.87 14.80
CA VAL A 226 -3.32 0.24 13.86
C VAL A 226 -4.76 0.75 13.96
N ALA A 227 -5.74 -0.15 13.98
CA ALA A 227 -7.16 0.19 14.03
C ALA A 227 -7.55 1.05 15.25
N THR A 228 -6.75 1.02 16.32
CA THR A 228 -6.98 1.82 17.54
C THR A 228 -6.09 3.07 17.63
N SER A 229 -5.24 3.33 16.64
CA SER A 229 -4.31 4.46 16.64
C SER A 229 -5.04 5.80 16.53
N PRO A 230 -4.69 6.80 17.38
CA PRO A 230 -5.22 8.16 17.23
C PRO A 230 -4.87 8.81 15.88
N LEU A 231 -3.71 8.48 15.29
CA LEU A 231 -3.34 8.97 13.97
C LEU A 231 -4.25 8.40 12.88
N LEU A 232 -4.63 7.12 12.98
CA LEU A 232 -5.56 6.53 12.03
C LEU A 232 -6.97 7.13 12.16
N LYS A 233 -7.41 7.42 13.39
CA LYS A 233 -8.69 8.13 13.61
C LYS A 233 -8.69 9.48 12.91
N ARG A 234 -7.63 10.28 13.08
CA ARG A 234 -7.47 11.56 12.39
C ARG A 234 -7.48 11.43 10.88
N LEU A 235 -6.76 10.43 10.35
CA LEU A 235 -6.70 10.14 8.92
C LEU A 235 -8.08 9.82 8.34
N ARG A 236 -8.88 9.03 9.06
CA ARG A 236 -10.26 8.72 8.67
C ARG A 236 -11.14 9.97 8.69
N GLU A 237 -11.05 10.79 9.74
CA GLU A 237 -11.85 12.00 9.90
C GLU A 237 -11.52 13.07 8.83
N SER A 238 -10.30 13.14 8.33
CA SER A 238 -9.91 14.07 7.26
C SER A 238 -10.59 13.76 5.91
N GLY A 239 -10.99 12.50 5.68
CA GLY A 239 -11.60 12.07 4.42
C GLY A 239 -10.66 12.12 3.21
N GLN A 240 -9.34 12.30 3.44
CA GLN A 240 -8.35 12.38 2.34
C GLN A 240 -8.12 11.03 1.65
N ILE A 241 -8.22 9.91 2.37
CA ILE A 241 -7.99 8.55 1.85
C ILE A 241 -9.15 8.10 0.97
N LYS A 242 -8.83 7.67 -0.24
CA LYS A 242 -9.80 7.31 -1.29
C LYS A 242 -9.81 5.82 -1.64
N ASN A 243 -9.31 4.94 -0.77
CA ASN A 243 -9.28 3.49 -1.01
C ASN A 243 -10.65 2.90 -1.39
N HIS A 244 -11.73 3.44 -0.85
CA HIS A 244 -13.09 3.02 -1.16
C HIS A 244 -13.52 3.27 -2.61
N LEU A 245 -12.72 4.01 -3.38
CA LEU A 245 -12.94 4.23 -4.80
C LEU A 245 -12.19 3.23 -5.69
N LEU A 246 -11.31 2.37 -5.13
CA LEU A 246 -10.53 1.36 -5.86
C LEU A 246 -11.34 0.04 -6.15
#